data_e31b59608cf8a418a9506b3eea6e56c7
#
_entry.id   e31b59608cf8a418a9506b3eea6e56c7
#
_cell.length_a   1.000
_cell.length_b   1.000
_cell.length_c   1.000
_cell.angle_alpha   90.00
_cell.angle_beta   90.00
_cell.angle_gamma   90.00
#
_symmetry.space_group_name_H-M   'P 1'
#
loop_
_entity.id
_entity.type
_entity.pdbx_description
1 polymer ?
#
loop_
_entity_poly.entity_id
_entity_poly.type
_entity_poly.pdbx_seq_one_letter_code
_entity_poly.pdbx_strand_id
1 'polypeptide(L)'
;MMNTKVKLLLTIIWCHLLPVLSAQEMINVRHYSIEDGLSQNIVQDMLQDNDGYIWLATWNGLEKFDGYTFKNYKSYPTDDTKLKYNRLVSIVKGADDALWCHTYDDKVYLFDVRQEKFNDIFVYHPQIEECKLVEKMIPLTNGIIWIIASDGNLWRIDEALYKNCLLYTSPSPR
;
A
#
# COMPACT_ATOMS: atom_id res chain seq x y z
N MET A 1 22.33 -53.64 42.63
CA MET A 1 23.10 -52.90 41.59
C MET A 1 22.41 -53.10 40.23
N MET A 2 21.89 -52.05 39.65
CA MET A 2 21.20 -52.14 38.36
C MET A 2 22.23 -52.32 37.24
N ASN A 3 21.99 -53.30 36.38
CA ASN A 3 22.92 -53.70 35.32
C ASN A 3 23.15 -52.51 34.36
N THR A 4 24.42 -52.28 33.98
CA THR A 4 24.84 -51.17 33.09
C THR A 4 24.06 -51.11 31.78
N LYS A 5 23.69 -52.28 31.23
CA LYS A 5 22.85 -52.42 30.03
C LYS A 5 21.42 -51.88 30.26
N VAL A 6 20.85 -52.05 31.46
CA VAL A 6 19.51 -51.58 31.79
C VAL A 6 19.53 -50.04 31.97
N LYS A 7 20.61 -49.48 32.54
CA LYS A 7 20.77 -48.01 32.63
C LYS A 7 20.87 -47.37 31.25
N LEU A 8 21.63 -47.96 30.35
CA LEU A 8 21.77 -47.47 28.99
C LEU A 8 20.45 -47.55 28.22
N LEU A 9 19.66 -48.59 28.40
CA LEU A 9 18.35 -48.71 27.75
C LEU A 9 17.35 -47.69 28.28
N LEU A 10 17.36 -47.40 29.57
CA LEU A 10 16.52 -46.38 30.19
C LEU A 10 16.89 -44.94 29.76
N THR A 11 18.18 -44.65 29.57
CA THR A 11 18.62 -43.34 29.04
C THR A 11 18.23 -43.14 27.60
N ILE A 12 18.30 -44.20 26.76
CA ILE A 12 17.84 -44.10 25.36
C ILE A 12 16.32 -43.90 25.30
N ILE A 13 15.55 -44.64 26.10
CA ILE A 13 14.09 -44.49 26.18
C ILE A 13 13.74 -43.08 26.68
N TRP A 14 14.48 -42.54 27.65
CA TRP A 14 14.23 -41.15 28.17
C TRP A 14 14.57 -40.07 27.15
N CYS A 15 15.61 -40.28 26.32
CA CYS A 15 15.94 -39.37 25.20
C CYS A 15 14.87 -39.37 24.10
N HIS A 16 14.22 -40.53 23.87
CA HIS A 16 13.12 -40.60 22.90
C HIS A 16 11.76 -40.14 23.45
N LEU A 17 11.64 -39.98 24.77
CA LEU A 17 10.47 -39.46 25.47
C LEU A 17 10.54 -37.93 25.73
N LEU A 18 11.63 -37.28 25.35
CA LEU A 18 11.62 -35.81 25.30
C LEU A 18 10.57 -35.43 24.28
N PRO A 19 9.41 -34.87 24.68
CA PRO A 19 8.45 -34.41 23.72
C PRO A 19 9.19 -33.40 22.88
N VAL A 20 9.08 -33.52 21.58
CA VAL A 20 9.35 -32.41 20.67
C VAL A 20 8.42 -31.31 21.16
N LEU A 21 8.92 -30.40 21.97
CA LEU A 21 8.23 -29.14 22.25
C LEU A 21 8.11 -28.46 20.89
N SER A 22 7.06 -28.79 20.17
CA SER A 22 6.60 -27.96 19.08
C SER A 22 6.24 -26.65 19.74
N ALA A 23 7.12 -25.67 19.63
CA ALA A 23 6.77 -24.29 19.89
C ALA A 23 5.65 -23.97 18.89
N GLN A 24 4.41 -24.06 19.32
CA GLN A 24 3.31 -23.51 18.58
C GLN A 24 3.55 -22.01 18.59
N GLU A 25 4.02 -21.48 17.46
CA GLU A 25 3.98 -20.03 17.24
C GLU A 25 2.51 -19.61 17.36
N MET A 26 2.18 -18.99 18.48
CA MET A 26 0.86 -18.38 18.66
C MET A 26 0.80 -17.20 17.70
N ILE A 27 0.11 -17.40 16.58
CA ILE A 27 -0.20 -16.29 15.65
C ILE A 27 -1.09 -15.33 16.43
N ASN A 28 -0.55 -14.15 16.72
CA ASN A 28 -1.32 -13.07 17.35
C ASN A 28 -2.10 -12.36 16.23
N VAL A 29 -3.42 -12.56 16.19
CA VAL A 29 -4.32 -11.90 15.24
C VAL A 29 -4.96 -10.71 15.92
N ARG A 30 -4.81 -9.52 15.32
CA ARG A 30 -5.48 -8.29 15.73
C ARG A 30 -6.42 -7.83 14.62
N HIS A 31 -7.66 -7.59 14.97
CA HIS A 31 -8.67 -7.02 14.08
C HIS A 31 -8.72 -5.51 14.28
N TYR A 32 -8.82 -4.77 13.18
CA TYR A 32 -9.00 -3.33 13.17
C TYR A 32 -10.30 -2.97 12.45
N SER A 33 -11.04 -2.02 13.00
CA SER A 33 -12.32 -1.55 12.51
C SER A 33 -12.44 -0.03 12.61
N ILE A 34 -13.60 0.51 12.26
CA ILE A 34 -13.91 1.94 12.47
C ILE A 34 -13.85 2.33 13.96
N GLU A 35 -14.06 1.40 14.88
CA GLU A 35 -13.96 1.64 16.32
C GLU A 35 -12.49 1.88 16.74
N ASP A 36 -11.54 1.35 15.98
CA ASP A 36 -10.10 1.54 16.18
C ASP A 36 -9.55 2.78 15.43
N GLY A 37 -10.42 3.53 14.74
CA GLY A 37 -10.06 4.75 14.02
C GLY A 37 -9.90 4.60 12.50
N LEU A 38 -10.13 3.41 11.94
CA LEU A 38 -10.20 3.23 10.50
C LEU A 38 -11.38 4.03 9.92
N SER A 39 -11.18 4.81 8.86
CA SER A 39 -12.24 5.69 8.34
C SER A 39 -13.38 4.95 7.64
N GLN A 40 -13.14 3.72 7.18
CA GLN A 40 -14.09 2.87 6.48
C GLN A 40 -13.67 1.40 6.57
N ASN A 41 -14.63 0.50 6.85
CA ASN A 41 -14.37 -0.94 6.94
C ASN A 41 -14.08 -1.62 5.59
N ILE A 42 -14.32 -0.94 4.47
CA ILE A 42 -14.04 -1.49 3.15
C ILE A 42 -12.63 -1.07 2.74
N VAL A 43 -11.70 -1.98 2.93
CA VAL A 43 -10.31 -1.88 2.47
C VAL A 43 -10.18 -2.68 1.19
N GLN A 44 -9.76 -2.03 0.10
CA GLN A 44 -9.63 -2.63 -1.23
C GLN A 44 -8.22 -3.16 -1.49
N ASP A 45 -7.23 -2.43 -0.98
CA ASP A 45 -5.82 -2.77 -1.22
C ASP A 45 -4.96 -2.24 -0.08
N MET A 46 -3.77 -2.84 0.09
CA MET A 46 -2.82 -2.43 1.12
C MET A 46 -1.39 -2.63 0.67
N LEU A 47 -0.50 -1.78 1.16
CA LEU A 47 0.94 -1.95 0.99
C LEU A 47 1.72 -1.42 2.20
N GLN A 48 2.95 -1.87 2.38
CA GLN A 48 3.88 -1.32 3.35
C GLN A 48 4.93 -0.46 2.64
N ASP A 49 5.18 0.74 3.16
CA ASP A 49 6.25 1.61 2.66
C ASP A 49 7.63 1.22 3.21
N ASN A 50 8.67 2.00 2.84
CA ASN A 50 10.05 1.73 3.28
C ASN A 50 10.28 2.02 4.76
N ASP A 51 9.47 2.91 5.34
CA ASP A 51 9.55 3.31 6.75
C ASP A 51 8.75 2.37 7.67
N GLY A 52 8.04 1.39 7.08
CA GLY A 52 7.26 0.40 7.79
C GLY A 52 5.80 0.77 8.03
N TYR A 53 5.34 1.94 7.58
CA TYR A 53 3.93 2.32 7.64
C TYR A 53 3.09 1.47 6.70
N ILE A 54 1.88 1.12 7.13
CA ILE A 54 0.90 0.44 6.29
C ILE A 54 -0.03 1.48 5.66
N TRP A 55 -0.15 1.43 4.35
CA TRP A 55 -1.06 2.24 3.57
C TRP A 55 -2.24 1.41 3.10
N LEU A 56 -3.44 1.94 3.23
CA LEU A 56 -4.69 1.25 2.90
C LEU A 56 -5.50 2.08 1.91
N ALA A 57 -5.88 1.45 0.80
CA ALA A 57 -6.88 2.01 -0.12
C ALA A 57 -8.27 1.71 0.42
N THR A 58 -9.03 2.72 0.76
CA THR A 58 -10.40 2.55 1.29
C THR A 58 -11.44 3.27 0.43
N TRP A 59 -12.70 3.00 0.68
CA TRP A 59 -13.77 3.76 0.05
C TRP A 59 -13.95 5.17 0.61
N ASN A 60 -13.18 5.56 1.62
CA ASN A 60 -13.18 6.90 2.20
C ASN A 60 -11.79 7.56 2.20
N GLY A 61 -10.99 7.26 1.19
CA GLY A 61 -9.67 7.84 1.01
C GLY A 61 -8.52 6.88 1.23
N LEU A 62 -7.33 7.45 1.28
CA LEU A 62 -6.09 6.76 1.59
C LEU A 62 -5.85 6.84 3.10
N GLU A 63 -5.54 5.72 3.72
CA GLU A 63 -5.22 5.63 5.15
C GLU A 63 -3.74 5.32 5.33
N LYS A 64 -3.12 5.96 6.30
CA LYS A 64 -1.80 5.62 6.81
C LYS A 64 -1.92 5.08 8.22
N PHE A 65 -1.38 3.89 8.47
CA PHE A 65 -1.34 3.26 9.78
C PHE A 65 0.10 3.15 10.29
N ASP A 66 0.36 3.65 11.48
CA ASP A 66 1.68 3.69 12.13
C ASP A 66 1.90 2.55 13.14
N GLY A 67 0.97 1.59 13.21
CA GLY A 67 0.95 0.53 14.21
C GLY A 67 0.03 0.84 15.41
N TYR A 68 -0.39 2.09 15.58
CA TYR A 68 -1.23 2.56 16.69
C TYR A 68 -2.46 3.34 16.24
N THR A 69 -2.28 4.24 15.28
CA THR A 69 -3.32 5.19 14.84
C THR A 69 -3.45 5.19 13.33
N PHE A 70 -4.67 5.55 12.85
CA PHE A 70 -4.96 5.75 11.45
C PHE A 70 -5.01 7.25 11.14
N LYS A 71 -4.35 7.66 10.05
CA LYS A 71 -4.44 9.00 9.48
C LYS A 71 -5.08 8.92 8.10
N ASN A 72 -6.21 9.60 7.91
CA ASN A 72 -6.97 9.59 6.66
C ASN A 72 -6.61 10.77 5.77
N TYR A 73 -6.41 10.50 4.49
CA TYR A 73 -6.19 11.46 3.42
C TYR A 73 -7.32 11.34 2.41
N LYS A 74 -8.16 12.35 2.35
CA LYS A 74 -9.32 12.41 1.45
C LYS A 74 -9.56 13.83 0.95
N SER A 75 -10.33 13.95 -0.12
CA SER A 75 -10.80 15.25 -0.61
C SER A 75 -11.92 15.77 0.27
N TYR A 76 -11.88 17.07 0.53
CA TYR A 76 -12.99 17.82 1.11
C TYR A 76 -13.53 18.82 0.06
N PRO A 77 -14.83 19.17 0.07
CA PRO A 77 -15.44 20.05 -0.93
C PRO A 77 -14.80 21.43 -1.06
N THR A 78 -14.03 21.85 -0.05
CA THR A 78 -13.37 23.17 0.02
C THR A 78 -11.88 23.10 -0.21
N ASP A 79 -11.35 21.91 -0.50
CA ASP A 79 -9.92 21.68 -0.61
C ASP A 79 -9.53 21.47 -2.08
N ASP A 80 -8.53 22.24 -2.54
CA ASP A 80 -7.87 22.06 -3.84
C ASP A 80 -7.00 20.77 -3.91
N THR A 81 -6.99 19.95 -2.86
CA THR A 81 -6.39 18.62 -2.92
C THR A 81 -7.25 17.75 -3.83
N LYS A 82 -6.71 17.44 -4.95
CA LYS A 82 -7.37 17.13 -6.22
C LYS A 82 -7.87 15.68 -6.36
N LEU A 83 -8.20 15.02 -5.27
CA LEU A 83 -8.89 13.74 -5.32
C LEU A 83 -10.38 13.99 -5.59
N LYS A 84 -10.84 13.72 -6.80
CA LYS A 84 -12.23 13.99 -7.20
C LYS A 84 -13.22 13.07 -6.49
N TYR A 85 -12.82 11.81 -6.27
CA TYR A 85 -13.59 10.80 -5.57
C TYR A 85 -12.73 10.11 -4.51
N ASN A 86 -13.29 9.92 -3.31
CA ASN A 86 -12.54 9.33 -2.21
C ASN A 86 -12.45 7.79 -2.29
N ARG A 87 -13.20 7.13 -3.18
CA ARG A 87 -13.15 5.67 -3.30
C ARG A 87 -11.91 5.23 -4.04
N LEU A 88 -10.96 4.67 -3.30
CA LEU A 88 -9.78 4.04 -3.87
C LEU A 88 -10.03 2.57 -4.16
N VAL A 89 -9.46 2.09 -5.25
CA VAL A 89 -9.55 0.69 -5.71
C VAL A 89 -8.23 -0.03 -5.48
N SER A 90 -7.11 0.62 -5.83
CA SER A 90 -5.78 0.03 -5.64
C SER A 90 -4.73 1.09 -5.39
N ILE A 91 -3.64 0.69 -4.75
CA ILE A 91 -2.46 1.50 -4.51
C ILE A 91 -1.21 0.72 -4.86
N VAL A 92 -0.23 1.37 -5.45
CA VAL A 92 1.07 0.78 -5.70
C VAL A 92 2.17 1.77 -5.32
N LYS A 93 3.31 1.21 -4.93
CA LYS A 93 4.46 2.00 -4.51
C LYS A 93 5.14 2.61 -5.72
N GLY A 94 5.36 3.91 -5.66
CA GLY A 94 6.16 4.66 -6.61
C GLY A 94 7.61 4.83 -6.17
N ALA A 95 8.35 5.69 -6.86
CA ALA A 95 9.67 6.11 -6.47
C ALA A 95 9.60 7.21 -5.38
N ASP A 96 10.70 7.37 -4.62
CA ASP A 96 10.88 8.45 -3.62
C ASP A 96 9.71 8.61 -2.65
N ASP A 97 9.19 7.51 -2.13
CA ASP A 97 8.08 7.43 -1.18
C ASP A 97 6.73 7.94 -1.73
N ALA A 98 6.57 8.07 -3.04
CA ALA A 98 5.29 8.36 -3.65
C ALA A 98 4.40 7.11 -3.73
N LEU A 99 3.08 7.32 -3.73
CA LEU A 99 2.10 6.25 -3.92
C LEU A 99 1.23 6.56 -5.13
N TRP A 100 1.09 5.59 -6.01
CA TRP A 100 0.13 5.65 -7.10
C TRP A 100 -1.21 5.12 -6.61
N CYS A 101 -2.24 5.92 -6.75
CA CYS A 101 -3.58 5.64 -6.28
C CYS A 101 -4.55 5.58 -7.46
N HIS A 102 -5.27 4.48 -7.59
CA HIS A 102 -6.35 4.30 -8.58
C HIS A 102 -7.69 4.44 -7.87
N THR A 103 -8.57 5.27 -8.42
CA THR A 103 -9.90 5.54 -7.89
C THR A 103 -11.00 4.80 -8.65
N TYR A 104 -12.17 4.67 -8.05
CA TYR A 104 -13.33 3.98 -8.62
C TYR A 104 -13.87 4.61 -9.92
N ASP A 105 -13.58 5.88 -10.17
CA ASP A 105 -13.90 6.59 -11.42
C ASP A 105 -12.78 6.52 -12.46
N ASP A 106 -11.91 5.52 -12.33
CA ASP A 106 -10.80 5.19 -13.22
C ASP A 106 -9.76 6.31 -13.36
N LYS A 107 -9.66 7.19 -12.38
CA LYS A 107 -8.59 8.17 -12.31
C LYS A 107 -7.39 7.61 -11.57
N VAL A 108 -6.23 8.10 -11.96
CA VAL A 108 -4.95 7.76 -11.31
C VAL A 108 -4.32 9.02 -10.76
N TYR A 109 -3.92 8.95 -9.51
CA TYR A 109 -3.27 10.04 -8.79
C TYR A 109 -1.90 9.60 -8.30
N LEU A 110 -0.95 10.52 -8.30
CA LEU A 110 0.29 10.37 -7.56
C LEU A 110 0.14 11.09 -6.22
N PHE A 111 0.17 10.33 -5.14
CA PHE A 111 0.20 10.87 -3.78
C PHE A 111 1.64 11.10 -3.35
N ASP A 112 1.99 12.36 -3.10
CA ASP A 112 3.27 12.73 -2.51
C ASP A 112 3.18 12.61 -1.00
N VAL A 113 3.89 11.64 -0.43
CA VAL A 113 3.85 11.34 1.01
C VAL A 113 4.43 12.49 1.84
N ARG A 114 5.39 13.26 1.30
CA ARG A 114 6.03 14.36 2.02
C ARG A 114 5.15 15.61 2.05
N GLN A 115 4.47 15.89 0.95
CA GLN A 115 3.56 17.04 0.84
C GLN A 115 2.14 16.69 1.28
N GLU A 116 1.84 15.40 1.44
CA GLU A 116 0.51 14.86 1.77
C GLU A 116 -0.56 15.29 0.76
N LYS A 117 -0.20 15.32 -0.54
CA LYS A 117 -1.05 15.80 -1.62
C LYS A 117 -1.23 14.78 -2.73
N PHE A 118 -2.46 14.73 -3.24
CA PHE A 118 -2.76 14.02 -4.46
C PHE A 118 -2.52 14.91 -5.68
N ASN A 119 -1.87 14.37 -6.69
CA ASN A 119 -1.63 15.02 -7.97
C ASN A 119 -2.31 14.19 -9.05
N ASP A 120 -3.26 14.80 -9.77
CA ASP A 120 -3.97 14.15 -10.87
C ASP A 120 -3.05 14.05 -12.07
N ILE A 121 -2.76 12.83 -12.52
CA ILE A 121 -1.84 12.60 -13.65
C ILE A 121 -2.45 13.01 -14.99
N PHE A 122 -3.77 13.00 -15.12
CA PHE A 122 -4.46 13.34 -16.36
C PHE A 122 -4.35 14.83 -16.70
N VAL A 123 -4.18 15.69 -15.70
CA VAL A 123 -3.93 17.14 -15.93
C VAL A 123 -2.63 17.35 -16.71
N TYR A 124 -1.63 16.49 -16.51
CA TYR A 124 -0.31 16.60 -17.14
C TYR A 124 -0.15 15.73 -18.36
N HIS A 125 -0.98 14.70 -18.48
CA HIS A 125 -0.99 13.75 -19.60
C HIS A 125 -2.41 13.55 -20.12
N PRO A 126 -2.99 14.57 -20.79
CA PRO A 126 -4.38 14.50 -21.28
C PRO A 126 -4.60 13.34 -22.29
N GLN A 127 -3.56 12.85 -22.92
CA GLN A 127 -3.63 11.67 -23.80
C GLN A 127 -4.07 10.40 -23.07
N ILE A 128 -3.81 10.32 -21.74
CA ILE A 128 -4.21 9.18 -20.90
C ILE A 128 -5.69 9.31 -20.51
N GLU A 129 -6.29 10.49 -20.63
CA GLU A 129 -7.72 10.71 -20.31
C GLU A 129 -8.67 9.89 -21.20
N GLU A 130 -8.18 9.43 -22.35
CA GLU A 130 -8.90 8.50 -23.23
C GLU A 130 -8.89 7.05 -22.71
N CYS A 131 -8.05 6.73 -21.70
CA CYS A 131 -8.09 5.44 -20.99
C CYS A 131 -9.41 5.31 -20.23
N LYS A 132 -10.33 4.56 -20.77
CA LYS A 132 -11.69 4.46 -20.23
C LYS A 132 -11.78 3.67 -18.93
N LEU A 133 -10.87 2.73 -18.69
CA LEU A 133 -10.89 1.87 -17.50
C LEU A 133 -9.45 1.43 -17.19
N VAL A 134 -8.93 1.83 -16.06
CA VAL A 134 -7.64 1.32 -15.57
C VAL A 134 -7.86 -0.06 -14.97
N GLU A 135 -7.28 -1.07 -15.57
CA GLU A 135 -7.38 -2.44 -15.06
C GLU A 135 -6.29 -2.74 -14.04
N LYS A 136 -5.07 -2.30 -14.32
CA LYS A 136 -3.92 -2.59 -13.44
C LYS A 136 -2.82 -1.54 -13.55
N MET A 137 -2.20 -1.27 -12.41
CA MET A 137 -0.96 -0.51 -12.31
C MET A 137 0.20 -1.44 -11.92
N ILE A 138 1.33 -1.34 -12.62
CA ILE A 138 2.52 -2.16 -12.38
C ILE A 138 3.73 -1.24 -12.20
N PRO A 139 4.22 -1.07 -10.96
CA PRO A 139 5.41 -0.28 -10.70
C PRO A 139 6.67 -1.09 -11.05
N LEU A 140 7.67 -0.40 -11.59
CA LEU A 140 9.01 -0.93 -11.79
C LEU A 140 10.02 -0.25 -10.85
N THR A 141 11.13 -0.92 -10.62
CA THR A 141 12.17 -0.47 -9.66
C THR A 141 12.88 0.83 -10.01
N ASN A 142 12.73 1.32 -11.24
CA ASN A 142 13.41 2.51 -11.76
C ASN A 142 12.50 3.75 -11.85
N GLY A 143 11.41 3.81 -11.09
CA GLY A 143 10.48 4.93 -11.12
C GLY A 143 9.61 4.98 -12.38
N ILE A 144 9.44 3.86 -13.04
CA ILE A 144 8.51 3.71 -14.17
C ILE A 144 7.27 2.97 -13.67
N ILE A 145 6.11 3.46 -14.04
CA ILE A 145 4.85 2.74 -13.86
C ILE A 145 4.23 2.42 -15.22
N TRP A 146 3.73 1.21 -15.34
CA TRP A 146 2.88 0.80 -16.43
C TRP A 146 1.42 0.79 -16.00
N ILE A 147 0.56 1.36 -16.82
CA ILE A 147 -0.88 1.34 -16.64
C ILE A 147 -1.47 0.51 -17.77
N ILE A 148 -2.21 -0.54 -17.43
CA ILE A 148 -2.94 -1.40 -18.35
C ILE A 148 -4.40 -0.96 -18.31
N ALA A 149 -4.94 -0.61 -19.47
CA ALA A 149 -6.35 -0.28 -19.62
C ALA A 149 -7.13 -1.47 -20.17
N SER A 150 -8.41 -1.58 -19.83
CA SER A 150 -9.29 -2.68 -20.26
C SER A 150 -9.57 -2.72 -21.76
N ASP A 151 -9.32 -1.62 -22.47
CA ASP A 151 -9.41 -1.53 -23.93
C ASP A 151 -8.17 -2.07 -24.66
N GLY A 152 -7.18 -2.59 -23.90
CA GLY A 152 -5.91 -3.12 -24.40
C GLY A 152 -4.81 -2.07 -24.56
N ASN A 153 -5.05 -0.81 -24.23
CA ASN A 153 -4.02 0.21 -24.25
C ASN A 153 -3.03 0.00 -23.09
N LEU A 154 -1.76 0.30 -23.36
CA LEU A 154 -0.67 0.18 -22.40
C LEU A 154 0.06 1.52 -22.34
N TRP A 155 0.10 2.12 -21.13
CA TRP A 155 0.73 3.40 -20.89
C TRP A 155 1.96 3.24 -20.01
N ARG A 156 3.05 3.88 -20.41
CA ARG A 156 4.30 3.93 -19.65
C ARG A 156 4.50 5.35 -19.14
N ILE A 157 4.57 5.52 -17.83
CA ILE A 157 4.80 6.81 -17.18
C ILE A 157 6.14 6.76 -16.46
N ASP A 158 6.94 7.81 -16.64
CA ASP A 158 8.19 8.03 -15.93
C ASP A 158 7.96 9.07 -14.82
N GLU A 159 8.07 8.64 -13.57
CA GLU A 159 7.82 9.51 -12.41
C GLU A 159 8.78 10.69 -12.33
N ALA A 160 10.04 10.53 -12.75
CA ALA A 160 11.01 11.61 -12.73
C ALA A 160 10.60 12.76 -13.65
N LEU A 161 10.09 12.44 -14.83
CA LEU A 161 9.58 13.44 -15.78
C LEU A 161 8.31 14.11 -15.24
N TYR A 162 7.43 13.32 -14.61
CA TYR A 162 6.20 13.82 -14.01
C TYR A 162 6.49 14.80 -12.85
N LYS A 163 7.38 14.43 -11.93
CA LYS A 163 7.79 15.30 -10.81
C LYS A 163 8.44 16.59 -11.28
N ASN A 164 9.25 16.54 -12.34
CA ASN A 164 9.84 17.73 -12.94
C ASN A 164 8.77 18.68 -13.52
N CYS A 165 7.74 18.15 -14.17
CA CYS A 165 6.62 18.95 -14.65
C CYS A 165 5.86 19.66 -13.50
N LEU A 166 5.68 18.98 -12.36
CA LEU A 166 5.05 19.58 -11.18
C LEU A 166 5.85 20.76 -10.60
N LEU A 167 7.19 20.68 -10.60
CA LEU A 167 8.04 21.76 -10.12
C LEU A 167 7.91 23.05 -10.95
N TYR A 168 7.69 22.92 -12.26
CA TYR A 168 7.52 24.08 -13.16
C TYR A 168 6.12 24.69 -13.14
N THR A 169 5.11 23.96 -12.64
CA THR A 169 3.72 24.44 -12.58
C THR A 169 3.34 25.01 -11.22
N SER A 170 4.20 24.90 -10.22
CA SER A 170 4.00 25.58 -8.94
C SER A 170 4.08 27.09 -9.13
N PRO A 171 3.02 27.88 -8.83
CA PRO A 171 3.10 29.33 -8.95
C PRO A 171 4.19 29.84 -8.03
N SER A 172 5.14 30.60 -8.61
CA SER A 172 6.16 31.30 -7.85
C SER A 172 5.49 32.14 -6.77
N PRO A 173 5.89 32.05 -5.50
CA PRO A 173 5.34 32.93 -4.47
C PRO A 173 5.65 34.39 -4.85
N ARG A 174 4.61 35.18 -5.02
CA ARG A 174 4.70 36.66 -5.16
C ARG A 174 4.90 37.27 -3.79
#